data_bd17b6eb625e6783d04dd685c4b17c87
#
_entry.id   bd17b6eb625e6783d04dd685c4b17c87
#
_cell.length_a   1.000
_cell.length_b   1.000
_cell.length_c   1.000
_cell.angle_alpha   90.00
_cell.angle_beta   90.00
_cell.angle_gamma   90.00
#
_symmetry.space_group_name_H-M   'P 1'
#
loop_
_entity.id
_entity.type
_entity.pdbx_description
1 polymer ?
#
loop_
_entity_poly.entity_id
_entity_poly.type
_entity_poly.pdbx_seq_one_letter_code
_entity_poly.pdbx_strand_id
1 'polypeptide(L)'
;MMEKNAKIYVAGHNGMVGSAIYRELVRQGYTNIITRSHKELDLCRQDKVEEFFAAEKPEYVFLAAAKVGGIVANQNALADFMYENMILEMNVIHSAWQNGCKKLEFLGSSCIYPRMAPQPMKESCLLTSELEKTHEAYA
;
A
#
# COMPACT_ATOMS: atom_id res chain seq x y z
N MET A 1 -7.35 -4.32 19.69
CA MET A 1 -8.27 -4.84 18.64
C MET A 1 -9.03 -3.64 18.10
N MET A 2 -9.28 -3.57 16.78
CA MET A 2 -10.06 -2.47 16.20
C MET A 2 -11.52 -2.55 16.66
N GLU A 3 -12.14 -1.41 16.98
CA GLU A 3 -13.57 -1.34 17.26
C GLU A 3 -14.37 -1.61 15.98
N LYS A 4 -15.54 -2.28 16.09
CA LYS A 4 -16.33 -2.70 14.91
C LYS A 4 -16.90 -1.54 14.09
N ASN A 5 -17.07 -0.38 14.70
CA ASN A 5 -17.53 0.87 14.07
C ASN A 5 -16.37 1.82 13.71
N ALA A 6 -15.12 1.44 13.98
CA ALA A 6 -13.97 2.25 13.60
C ALA A 6 -13.94 2.52 12.10
N LYS A 7 -13.55 3.73 11.73
CA LYS A 7 -13.46 4.12 10.31
C LYS A 7 -12.20 3.55 9.69
N ILE A 8 -12.36 2.66 8.72
CA ILE A 8 -11.29 1.91 8.06
C ILE A 8 -11.23 2.28 6.59
N TYR A 9 -10.08 2.73 6.10
CA TYR A 9 -9.86 2.95 4.66
C TYR A 9 -9.08 1.78 4.07
N VAL A 10 -9.62 1.20 2.99
CA VAL A 10 -8.93 0.16 2.21
C VAL A 10 -8.56 0.73 0.84
N ALA A 11 -7.32 1.20 0.71
CA ALA A 11 -6.75 1.64 -0.55
C ALA A 11 -6.44 0.44 -1.44
N GLY A 12 -6.89 0.45 -2.70
CA GLY A 12 -6.69 -0.67 -3.62
C GLY A 12 -7.70 -1.82 -3.46
N HIS A 13 -8.89 -1.55 -2.93
CA HIS A 13 -9.96 -2.53 -2.67
C HIS A 13 -10.41 -3.33 -3.91
N ASN A 14 -10.15 -2.86 -5.12
CA ASN A 14 -10.46 -3.57 -6.37
C ASN A 14 -9.37 -4.58 -6.79
N GLY A 15 -8.18 -4.50 -6.18
CA GLY A 15 -7.09 -5.45 -6.42
C GLY A 15 -7.30 -6.78 -5.70
N MET A 16 -6.47 -7.78 -6.02
CA MET A 16 -6.55 -9.12 -5.44
C MET A 16 -6.48 -9.09 -3.90
N VAL A 17 -5.46 -8.45 -3.35
CA VAL A 17 -5.25 -8.41 -1.89
C VAL A 17 -6.23 -7.46 -1.21
N GLY A 18 -6.42 -6.24 -1.75
CA GLY A 18 -7.34 -5.26 -1.17
C GLY A 18 -8.80 -5.76 -1.13
N SER A 19 -9.26 -6.49 -2.16
CA SER A 19 -10.59 -7.08 -2.16
C SER A 19 -10.73 -8.21 -1.13
N ALA A 20 -9.67 -8.98 -0.89
CA ALA A 20 -9.67 -10.02 0.15
C ALA A 20 -9.74 -9.40 1.55
N ILE A 21 -8.96 -8.34 1.81
CA ILE A 21 -9.01 -7.58 3.06
C ILE A 21 -10.42 -7.01 3.28
N TYR A 22 -10.99 -6.38 2.26
CA TYR A 22 -12.34 -5.81 2.35
C TYR A 22 -13.38 -6.88 2.73
N ARG A 23 -13.39 -8.01 2.03
CA ARG A 23 -14.33 -9.12 2.33
C ARG A 23 -14.14 -9.66 3.75
N GLU A 24 -12.89 -9.78 4.20
CA GLU A 24 -12.61 -10.28 5.55
C GLU A 24 -13.07 -9.30 6.63
N LEU A 25 -12.87 -8.00 6.43
CA LEU A 25 -13.38 -6.97 7.34
C LEU A 25 -14.92 -7.02 7.43
N VAL A 26 -15.61 -7.15 6.31
CA VAL A 26 -17.08 -7.31 6.28
C VAL A 26 -17.50 -8.59 7.01
N ARG A 27 -16.84 -9.72 6.73
CA ARG A 27 -17.10 -11.00 7.40
C ARG A 27 -16.94 -10.93 8.91
N GLN A 28 -15.95 -10.15 9.37
CA GLN A 28 -15.71 -9.91 10.79
C GLN A 28 -16.68 -8.91 11.43
N GLY A 29 -17.58 -8.30 10.67
CA GLY A 29 -18.60 -7.38 11.18
C GLY A 29 -18.11 -5.94 11.38
N TYR A 30 -17.08 -5.50 10.67
CA TYR A 30 -16.75 -4.08 10.57
C TYR A 30 -17.75 -3.37 9.66
N THR A 31 -18.30 -2.25 10.10
CA THR A 31 -19.44 -1.58 9.43
C THR A 31 -19.09 -0.25 8.79
N ASN A 32 -17.93 0.33 9.12
CA ASN A 32 -17.53 1.66 8.66
C ASN A 32 -16.27 1.58 7.79
N ILE A 33 -16.40 0.90 6.64
CA ILE A 33 -15.30 0.69 5.71
C ILE A 33 -15.44 1.65 4.53
N ILE A 34 -14.40 2.44 4.30
CA ILE A 34 -14.31 3.40 3.19
C ILE A 34 -13.45 2.80 2.08
N THR A 35 -13.90 2.97 0.85
CA THR A 35 -13.14 2.62 -0.34
C THR A 35 -13.24 3.76 -1.36
N ARG A 36 -12.23 3.91 -2.21
CA ARG A 36 -12.25 4.79 -3.40
C ARG A 36 -11.58 4.07 -4.55
N SER A 37 -12.19 4.09 -5.70
CA SER A 37 -11.56 3.64 -6.93
C SER A 37 -10.49 4.65 -7.39
N HIS A 38 -9.57 4.23 -8.26
CA HIS A 38 -8.57 5.14 -8.83
C HIS A 38 -9.19 6.35 -9.54
N LYS A 39 -10.38 6.19 -10.14
CA LYS A 39 -11.09 7.31 -10.78
C LYS A 39 -11.66 8.32 -9.79
N GLU A 40 -12.00 7.89 -8.59
CA GLU A 40 -12.53 8.75 -7.52
C GLU A 40 -11.41 9.40 -6.71
N LEU A 41 -10.31 8.68 -6.53
CA LEU A 41 -9.14 9.15 -5.78
C LEU A 41 -7.87 8.57 -6.39
N ASP A 42 -7.16 9.38 -7.17
CA ASP A 42 -5.82 9.08 -7.65
C ASP A 42 -4.81 9.34 -6.53
N LEU A 43 -4.22 8.30 -5.98
CA LEU A 43 -3.28 8.39 -4.85
C LEU A 43 -1.95 9.07 -5.21
N CYS A 44 -1.64 9.23 -6.49
CA CYS A 44 -0.50 10.02 -6.94
C CYS A 44 -0.75 11.54 -6.86
N ARG A 45 -1.98 11.96 -6.65
CA ARG A 45 -2.36 13.38 -6.51
C ARG A 45 -2.37 13.78 -5.05
N GLN A 46 -1.27 14.37 -4.59
CA GLN A 46 -1.09 14.78 -3.19
C GLN A 46 -2.25 15.62 -2.66
N ASP A 47 -2.65 16.66 -3.42
CA ASP A 47 -3.76 17.55 -3.07
C ASP A 47 -5.06 16.78 -2.78
N LYS A 48 -5.38 15.78 -3.62
CA LYS A 48 -6.58 14.95 -3.48
C LYS A 48 -6.52 13.99 -2.31
N VAL A 49 -5.34 13.44 -2.04
CA VAL A 49 -5.13 12.55 -0.89
C VAL A 49 -5.25 13.34 0.41
N GLU A 50 -4.65 14.53 0.49
CA GLU A 50 -4.75 15.40 1.66
C GLU A 50 -6.21 15.83 1.92
N GLU A 51 -6.94 16.27 0.88
CA GLU A 51 -8.38 16.59 0.97
C GLU A 51 -9.19 15.40 1.51
N PHE A 52 -8.96 14.21 0.95
CA PHE A 52 -9.65 12.99 1.36
C PHE A 52 -9.39 12.64 2.83
N PHE A 53 -8.13 12.62 3.25
CA PHE A 53 -7.78 12.27 4.64
C PHE A 53 -8.27 13.32 5.64
N ALA A 54 -8.24 14.61 5.27
CA ALA A 54 -8.78 15.69 6.12
C ALA A 54 -10.31 15.58 6.30
N ALA A 55 -11.03 15.17 5.25
CA ALA A 55 -12.48 15.00 5.29
C ALA A 55 -12.91 13.72 6.02
N GLU A 56 -12.30 12.58 5.64
CA GLU A 56 -12.72 11.25 6.11
C GLU A 56 -12.11 10.86 7.46
N LYS A 57 -10.87 11.28 7.75
CA LYS A 57 -10.13 10.97 8.99
C LYS A 57 -10.19 9.48 9.37
N PRO A 58 -9.73 8.58 8.50
CA PRO A 58 -9.78 7.16 8.82
C PRO A 58 -8.90 6.84 10.04
N GLU A 59 -9.43 6.01 10.94
CA GLU A 59 -8.70 5.57 12.13
C GLU A 59 -7.69 4.46 11.80
N TYR A 60 -8.00 3.67 10.78
CA TYR A 60 -7.16 2.56 10.30
C TYR A 60 -7.08 2.60 8.78
N VAL A 61 -5.90 2.31 8.25
CA VAL A 61 -5.64 2.30 6.81
C VAL A 61 -4.98 0.98 6.42
N PHE A 62 -5.52 0.32 5.39
CA PHE A 62 -4.86 -0.77 4.69
C PHE A 62 -4.42 -0.26 3.32
N LEU A 63 -3.11 -0.10 3.11
CA LEU A 63 -2.55 0.34 1.85
C LEU A 63 -2.17 -0.88 1.00
N ALA A 64 -3.12 -1.31 0.18
CA ALA A 64 -2.99 -2.41 -0.78
C ALA A 64 -2.98 -1.93 -2.23
N ALA A 65 -2.85 -0.61 -2.43
CA ALA A 65 -2.71 -0.01 -3.75
C ALA A 65 -1.23 0.11 -4.11
N ALA A 66 -0.87 -0.33 -5.29
CA ALA A 66 0.46 -0.17 -5.86
C ALA A 66 0.38 -0.31 -7.39
N LYS A 67 1.34 0.29 -8.11
CA LYS A 67 1.62 -0.07 -9.50
C LYS A 67 2.39 -1.37 -9.50
N VAL A 68 1.76 -2.42 -9.99
CA VAL A 68 2.34 -3.77 -10.04
C VAL A 68 2.40 -4.31 -11.46
N GLY A 69 3.34 -5.21 -11.74
CA GLY A 69 3.46 -5.83 -13.05
C GLY A 69 4.46 -7.00 -13.03
N GLY A 70 4.44 -7.80 -14.09
CA GLY A 70 5.41 -8.87 -14.28
C GLY A 70 6.81 -8.33 -14.64
N ILE A 71 7.77 -9.25 -14.80
CA ILE A 71 9.19 -8.95 -15.07
C ILE A 71 9.35 -8.00 -16.27
N VAL A 72 8.69 -8.30 -17.38
CA VAL A 72 8.80 -7.49 -18.62
C VAL A 72 8.30 -6.07 -18.41
N ALA A 73 7.18 -5.89 -17.69
CA ALA A 73 6.63 -4.57 -17.39
C ALA A 73 7.60 -3.76 -16.52
N ASN A 74 8.15 -4.39 -15.48
CA ASN A 74 9.15 -3.76 -14.61
C ASN A 74 10.39 -3.30 -15.39
N GLN A 75 10.96 -4.18 -16.23
CA GLN A 75 12.15 -3.86 -17.01
C GLN A 75 11.95 -2.73 -18.03
N ASN A 76 10.73 -2.59 -18.58
CA ASN A 76 10.44 -1.60 -19.61
C ASN A 76 9.99 -0.23 -19.06
N ALA A 77 9.68 -0.14 -17.76
CA ALA A 77 9.10 1.08 -17.16
C ALA A 77 9.66 1.36 -15.75
N LEU A 78 10.97 1.18 -15.55
CA LEU A 78 11.64 1.34 -14.24
C LEU A 78 11.30 2.66 -13.55
N ALA A 79 11.39 3.77 -14.27
CA ALA A 79 11.11 5.09 -13.71
C ALA A 79 9.64 5.25 -13.28
N ASP A 80 8.71 4.72 -14.08
CA ASP A 80 7.28 4.79 -13.78
C ASP A 80 6.92 3.95 -12.55
N PHE A 81 7.49 2.73 -12.44
CA PHE A 81 7.28 1.88 -11.26
C PHE A 81 7.80 2.53 -9.99
N MET A 82 9.02 3.09 -10.04
CA MET A 82 9.59 3.81 -8.90
C MET A 82 8.75 5.04 -8.54
N TYR A 83 8.50 5.92 -9.52
CA TYR A 83 7.82 7.19 -9.28
C TYR A 83 6.40 7.00 -8.76
N GLU A 84 5.57 6.20 -9.44
CA GLU A 84 4.17 6.05 -9.07
C GLU A 84 4.01 5.36 -7.70
N ASN A 85 4.81 4.33 -7.40
CA ASN A 85 4.76 3.68 -6.09
C ASN A 85 5.22 4.62 -4.97
N MET A 86 6.38 5.25 -5.12
CA MET A 86 6.88 6.17 -4.10
C MET A 86 5.91 7.32 -3.82
N ILE A 87 5.36 7.96 -4.85
CA ILE A 87 4.48 9.11 -4.64
C ILE A 87 3.16 8.72 -3.97
N LEU A 88 2.53 7.61 -4.39
CA LEU A 88 1.29 7.16 -3.76
C LEU A 88 1.50 6.74 -2.29
N GLU A 89 2.60 6.05 -1.99
CA GLU A 89 2.95 5.63 -0.64
C GLU A 89 3.21 6.82 0.27
N MET A 90 4.06 7.76 -0.17
CA MET A 90 4.35 8.98 0.59
C MET A 90 3.09 9.79 0.87
N ASN A 91 2.23 9.98 -0.14
CA ASN A 91 0.98 10.73 0.03
C ASN A 91 0.06 10.09 1.08
N VAL A 92 -0.15 8.77 0.98
CA VAL A 92 -1.05 8.05 1.89
C VAL A 92 -0.48 7.98 3.30
N ILE A 93 0.79 7.60 3.45
CA ILE A 93 1.44 7.46 4.77
C ILE A 93 1.50 8.81 5.48
N HIS A 94 1.93 9.87 4.78
CA HIS A 94 2.02 11.21 5.36
C HIS A 94 0.65 11.76 5.76
N SER A 95 -0.35 11.65 4.88
CA SER A 95 -1.71 12.14 5.17
C SER A 95 -2.37 11.35 6.30
N ALA A 96 -2.15 10.04 6.38
CA ALA A 96 -2.62 9.22 7.50
C ALA A 96 -2.03 9.70 8.84
N TRP A 97 -0.72 9.94 8.86
CA TRP A 97 -0.05 10.47 10.06
C TRP A 97 -0.57 11.87 10.45
N GLN A 98 -0.66 12.79 9.50
CA GLN A 98 -1.15 14.16 9.75
C GLN A 98 -2.58 14.20 10.32
N ASN A 99 -3.43 13.25 9.92
CA ASN A 99 -4.83 13.21 10.33
C ASN A 99 -5.10 12.26 11.51
N GLY A 100 -4.05 11.80 12.20
CA GLY A 100 -4.17 11.05 13.44
C GLY A 100 -4.63 9.59 13.26
N CYS A 101 -4.32 8.97 12.12
CA CYS A 101 -4.53 7.54 11.91
C CYS A 101 -3.85 6.73 13.02
N LYS A 102 -4.61 5.83 13.66
CA LYS A 102 -4.12 5.01 14.78
C LYS A 102 -3.15 3.91 14.33
N LYS A 103 -3.41 3.33 13.16
CA LYS A 103 -2.57 2.30 12.57
C LYS A 103 -2.73 2.28 11.05
N LEU A 104 -1.60 2.22 10.35
CA LEU A 104 -1.55 1.96 8.93
C LEU A 104 -0.83 0.63 8.70
N GLU A 105 -1.40 -0.23 7.88
CA GLU A 105 -0.79 -1.44 7.36
C GLU A 105 -0.38 -1.20 5.91
N PHE A 106 0.92 -1.17 5.66
CA PHE A 106 1.50 -1.09 4.32
C PHE A 106 1.88 -2.49 3.86
N LEU A 107 1.35 -2.89 2.71
CA LEU A 107 1.66 -4.19 2.11
C LEU A 107 2.90 -4.06 1.24
N GLY A 108 4.06 -4.27 1.84
CA GLY A 108 5.32 -4.29 1.12
C GLY A 108 5.51 -5.55 0.26
N SER A 109 6.70 -5.71 -0.28
CA SER A 109 7.04 -6.82 -1.16
C SER A 109 8.25 -7.60 -0.64
N SER A 110 8.28 -8.91 -0.88
CA SER A 110 9.49 -9.71 -0.68
C SER A 110 10.64 -9.33 -1.61
N CYS A 111 10.38 -8.54 -2.65
CA CYS A 111 11.39 -8.01 -3.56
C CYS A 111 12.43 -7.10 -2.88
N ILE A 112 12.11 -6.57 -1.69
CA ILE A 112 13.05 -5.77 -0.89
C ILE A 112 14.22 -6.58 -0.31
N TYR A 113 14.12 -7.92 -0.31
CA TYR A 113 15.19 -8.78 0.18
C TYR A 113 16.23 -9.05 -0.91
N PRO A 114 17.50 -9.28 -0.52
CA PRO A 114 18.56 -9.62 -1.46
C PRO A 114 18.20 -10.83 -2.33
N ARG A 115 18.63 -10.78 -3.60
CA ARG A 115 18.45 -11.88 -4.56
C ARG A 115 18.84 -13.24 -4.02
N MET A 116 19.96 -13.31 -3.29
CA MET A 116 20.53 -14.54 -2.75
C MET A 116 20.28 -14.69 -1.23
N ALA A 117 19.21 -14.08 -0.71
CA ALA A 117 18.87 -14.23 0.70
C ALA A 117 18.64 -15.71 1.06
N PRO A 118 19.16 -16.19 2.21
CA PRO A 118 18.95 -17.56 2.66
C PRO A 118 17.45 -17.83 2.93
N GLN A 119 17.07 -19.11 2.75
CA GLN A 119 15.69 -19.54 3.00
C GLN A 119 15.62 -20.40 4.30
N PRO A 120 14.66 -20.11 5.17
CA PRO A 120 13.68 -19.01 5.15
C PRO A 120 14.33 -17.63 5.36
N MET A 121 13.84 -16.62 4.64
CA MET A 121 14.35 -15.25 4.76
C MET A 121 14.05 -14.66 6.14
N LYS A 122 15.06 -14.04 6.75
CA LYS A 122 14.92 -13.29 8.00
C LYS A 122 14.96 -11.80 7.73
N GLU A 123 14.28 -11.00 8.53
CA GLU A 123 14.31 -9.52 8.41
C GLU A 123 15.74 -8.96 8.46
N SER A 124 16.65 -9.59 9.19
CA SER A 124 18.07 -9.20 9.26
C SER A 124 18.83 -9.32 7.94
N CYS A 125 18.26 -9.97 6.92
CA CYS A 125 18.84 -10.02 5.57
C CYS A 125 18.57 -8.73 4.75
N LEU A 126 17.68 -7.85 5.22
CA LEU A 126 17.37 -6.62 4.51
C LEU A 126 18.62 -5.75 4.35
N LEU A 127 18.84 -5.22 3.14
CA LEU A 127 19.97 -4.35 2.79
C LEU A 127 21.36 -4.98 2.96
N THR A 128 21.49 -6.29 3.03
CA THR A 128 22.79 -6.96 3.20
C THR A 128 23.49 -7.29 1.90
N SER A 129 22.80 -7.26 0.76
CA SER A 129 23.33 -7.54 -0.57
C SER A 129 22.45 -6.96 -1.68
N GLU A 130 22.83 -7.19 -2.94
CA GLU A 130 22.13 -6.69 -4.12
C GLU A 130 20.71 -7.26 -4.25
N LEU A 131 19.80 -6.41 -4.74
CA LEU A 131 18.44 -6.80 -5.11
C LEU A 131 18.41 -7.59 -6.43
N GLU A 132 17.27 -8.21 -6.73
CA GLU A 132 17.04 -8.81 -8.03
C GLU A 132 16.84 -7.73 -9.09
N LYS A 133 17.73 -7.69 -10.10
CA LYS A 133 17.81 -6.63 -11.13
C LYS A 133 16.55 -6.49 -11.98
N THR A 134 15.77 -7.55 -12.13
CA THR A 134 14.58 -7.52 -12.97
C THR A 134 13.44 -6.66 -12.43
N HIS A 135 13.49 -6.30 -11.15
CA HIS A 135 12.46 -5.49 -10.50
C HIS A 135 13.02 -4.60 -9.37
N GLU A 136 14.29 -4.21 -9.46
CA GLU A 136 14.94 -3.36 -8.45
C GLU A 136 14.26 -2.00 -8.26
N ALA A 137 13.64 -1.44 -9.29
CA ALA A 137 12.91 -0.18 -9.21
C ALA A 137 11.54 -0.30 -8.51
N TYR A 138 11.04 -1.53 -8.32
CA TYR A 138 9.84 -1.82 -7.55
C TYR A 138 10.17 -2.16 -6.08
N ALA A 139 11.36 -2.70 -5.83
CA ALA A 139 11.83 -3.11 -4.52
C ALA A 139 12.25 -1.91 -3.65
#